data_8a0257bbdaa5d689fe2b0555150eb0d5
#
_entry.id   8a0257bbdaa5d689fe2b0555150eb0d5
#
_cell.length_a   1.000
_cell.length_b   1.000
_cell.length_c   1.000
_cell.angle_alpha   90.00
_cell.angle_beta   90.00
_cell.angle_gamma   90.00
#
_symmetry.space_group_name_H-M   'P 1'
#
loop_
_entity.id
_entity.type
_entity.pdbx_description
1 polymer ?
#
loop_
_entity_poly.entity_id
_entity_poly.type
_entity_poly.pdbx_seq_one_letter_code
_entity_poly.pdbx_strand_id
1 'polypeptide(L)'
;MFIAIEHEITDPELFWQKASGAMSHPPAGMRLHSTMVSEHQKMCQCMWEAESIDIVREFLEPELANSCVNTYYQIDPDKAIG
;
A
#
# COMPACT_ATOMS: atom_id res chain seq x y z
N MET A 1 -0.59 5.27 13.49
CA MET A 1 -1.76 4.45 13.17
C MET A 1 -1.40 3.41 12.12
N PHE A 2 -2.16 2.34 12.07
CA PHE A 2 -2.01 1.32 11.05
C PHE A 2 -3.03 1.54 9.94
N ILE A 3 -2.57 1.46 8.71
CA ILE A 3 -3.36 1.77 7.52
C ILE A 3 -3.24 0.61 6.56
N ALA A 4 -4.38 0.03 6.16
CA ALA A 4 -4.43 -0.99 5.14
C ALA A 4 -4.73 -0.36 3.79
N ILE A 5 -4.11 -0.90 2.75
CA ILE A 5 -4.37 -0.48 1.38
C ILE A 5 -4.66 -1.70 0.54
N GLU A 6 -5.78 -1.68 -0.15
CA GLU A 6 -6.07 -2.66 -1.20
C GLU A 6 -5.70 -2.04 -2.53
N HIS A 7 -4.79 -2.69 -3.24
CA HIS A 7 -4.40 -2.31 -4.59
C HIS A 7 -5.09 -3.22 -5.59
N GLU A 8 -5.98 -2.66 -6.40
CA GLU A 8 -6.52 -3.36 -7.56
C GLU A 8 -5.59 -3.09 -8.73
N ILE A 9 -4.81 -4.09 -9.11
CA ILE A 9 -3.73 -3.93 -10.08
C ILE A 9 -4.31 -3.98 -11.49
N THR A 10 -4.16 -2.90 -12.24
CA THR A 10 -4.64 -2.80 -13.63
C THR A 10 -3.54 -3.06 -14.64
N ASP A 11 -2.30 -2.83 -14.28
CA ASP A 11 -1.11 -3.10 -15.09
C ASP A 11 -0.05 -3.75 -14.21
N PRO A 12 -0.01 -5.09 -14.15
CA PRO A 12 0.89 -5.79 -13.24
C PRO A 12 2.37 -5.50 -13.45
N GLU A 13 2.81 -5.44 -14.69
CA GLU A 13 4.22 -5.16 -15.00
C GLU A 13 4.62 -3.78 -14.49
N LEU A 14 3.82 -2.78 -14.81
CA LEU A 14 4.05 -1.41 -14.36
C LEU A 14 3.96 -1.28 -12.85
N PHE A 15 2.97 -1.93 -12.25
CA PHE A 15 2.77 -1.89 -10.80
C PHE A 15 4.01 -2.39 -10.06
N TRP A 16 4.53 -3.55 -10.41
CA TRP A 16 5.68 -4.13 -9.73
C TRP A 16 6.95 -3.33 -9.96
N GLN A 17 7.11 -2.76 -11.14
CA GLN A 17 8.23 -1.88 -11.43
C GLN A 17 8.22 -0.65 -10.52
N LYS A 18 7.06 -0.02 -10.36
CA LYS A 18 6.91 1.18 -9.51
C LYS A 18 6.90 0.85 -8.01
N ALA A 19 6.19 -0.19 -7.61
CA ALA A 19 6.07 -0.59 -6.22
C ALA A 19 7.40 -1.01 -5.61
N SER A 20 8.25 -1.66 -6.38
CA SER A 20 9.58 -2.07 -5.93
C SER A 20 10.40 -0.88 -5.42
N GLY A 21 10.37 0.24 -6.13
CA GLY A 21 11.04 1.47 -5.71
C GLY A 21 10.38 2.12 -4.49
N ALA A 22 9.06 2.27 -4.53
CA ALA A 22 8.30 2.92 -3.47
C ALA A 22 8.39 2.16 -2.14
N MET A 23 8.31 0.83 -2.19
CA MET A 23 8.32 -0.01 -0.99
C MET A 23 9.71 -0.19 -0.38
N SER A 24 10.76 -0.01 -1.17
CA SER A 24 12.14 -0.17 -0.71
C SER A 24 12.67 1.04 0.05
N HIS A 25 12.14 2.22 -0.23
CA HIS A 25 12.64 3.47 0.35
C HIS A 25 11.48 4.36 0.80
N PRO A 26 10.72 3.95 1.83
CA PRO A 26 9.63 4.77 2.33
C PRO A 26 10.15 6.05 2.97
N PRO A 27 9.37 7.15 2.94
CA PRO A 27 9.75 8.39 3.62
C PRO A 27 9.87 8.19 5.13
N ALA A 28 10.59 9.10 5.77
CA ALA A 28 10.68 9.13 7.24
C ALA A 28 9.26 9.23 7.83
N GLY A 29 9.01 8.46 8.89
CA GLY A 29 7.70 8.44 9.56
C GLY A 29 6.70 7.45 8.95
N MET A 30 7.08 6.77 7.87
CA MET A 30 6.27 5.71 7.27
C MET A 30 6.99 4.37 7.37
N ARG A 31 6.25 3.33 7.68
CA ARG A 31 6.80 1.97 7.79
C ARG A 31 5.87 0.95 7.16
N LEU A 32 6.40 0.17 6.23
CA LEU A 32 5.66 -0.94 5.63
C LEU A 32 5.82 -2.18 6.50
N HIS A 33 4.70 -2.73 6.97
CA HIS A 33 4.69 -3.92 7.81
C HIS A 33 4.50 -5.21 7.02
N SER A 34 3.63 -5.19 6.02
CA SER A 34 3.35 -6.40 5.24
C SER A 34 2.85 -6.08 3.84
N THR A 35 3.08 -7.02 2.95
CA THR A 35 2.56 -7.00 1.59
C THR A 35 2.08 -8.41 1.27
N MET A 36 0.83 -8.52 0.81
CA MET A 36 0.24 -9.80 0.40
C MET A 36 -0.29 -9.67 -1.02
N VAL A 37 0.08 -10.61 -1.87
CA VAL A 37 -0.25 -10.59 -3.29
C VAL A 37 -1.08 -11.81 -3.64
N SER A 38 -2.18 -11.62 -4.38
CA SER A 38 -2.96 -12.75 -4.88
C SER A 38 -2.18 -13.55 -5.92
N GLU A 39 -2.50 -14.85 -6.05
CA GLU A 39 -1.82 -15.72 -7.02
C GLU A 39 -1.92 -15.21 -8.45
N HIS A 40 -3.07 -14.62 -8.82
CA HIS A 40 -3.26 -14.09 -10.17
C HIS A 40 -2.64 -12.69 -10.36
N GLN A 41 -2.02 -12.13 -9.32
CA GLN A 41 -1.33 -10.83 -9.35
C GLN A 41 -2.21 -9.63 -9.72
N LYS A 42 -3.52 -9.74 -9.50
CA LYS A 42 -4.47 -8.64 -9.74
C LYS A 42 -4.82 -7.86 -8.49
N MET A 43 -4.54 -8.44 -7.32
CA MET A 43 -4.79 -7.81 -6.03
C MET A 43 -3.54 -7.84 -5.18
N CYS A 44 -3.32 -6.76 -4.48
CA CYS A 44 -2.24 -6.67 -3.50
C CYS A 44 -2.77 -5.92 -2.30
N GLN A 45 -2.42 -6.37 -1.10
CA GLN A 45 -2.80 -5.69 0.12
C GLN A 45 -1.54 -5.34 0.90
N CYS A 46 -1.43 -4.09 1.32
CA CYS A 46 -0.32 -3.61 2.12
C CYS A 46 -0.81 -3.07 3.45
N MET A 47 0.01 -3.22 4.49
CA MET A 47 -0.22 -2.57 5.76
C MET A 47 0.94 -1.64 6.07
N TRP A 48 0.61 -0.38 6.29
CA TRP A 48 1.56 0.68 6.64
C TRP A 48 1.30 1.21 8.03
N GLU A 49 2.33 1.74 8.62
CA GLU A 49 2.24 2.56 9.83
C GLU A 49 2.66 3.97 9.49
N ALA A 50 1.83 4.97 9.85
CA ALA A 50 2.08 6.37 9.58
C ALA A 50 1.20 7.22 10.50
N GLU A 51 1.41 8.54 10.49
CA GLU A 51 0.61 9.45 11.32
C GLU A 51 -0.81 9.64 10.79
N SER A 52 -1.03 9.50 9.49
CA SER A 52 -2.36 9.68 8.88
C SER A 52 -2.48 8.92 7.57
N ILE A 53 -3.73 8.68 7.15
CA ILE A 53 -4.03 8.10 5.83
C ILE A 53 -3.56 9.04 4.72
N ASP A 54 -3.73 10.34 4.91
CA ASP A 54 -3.38 11.33 3.89
C ASP A 54 -1.89 11.30 3.56
N ILE A 55 -1.03 11.13 4.56
CA ILE A 55 0.41 11.00 4.34
C ILE A 55 0.74 9.81 3.45
N VAL A 56 0.10 8.66 3.71
CA VAL A 56 0.31 7.46 2.90
C VAL A 56 -0.20 7.64 1.48
N ARG A 57 -1.40 8.21 1.35
CA ARG A 57 -2.00 8.47 0.04
C ARG A 57 -1.15 9.43 -0.79
N GLU A 58 -0.71 10.53 -0.20
CA GLU A 58 0.13 11.53 -0.87
C GLU A 58 1.44 10.95 -1.36
N PHE A 59 2.00 9.98 -0.64
CA PHE A 59 3.20 9.29 -1.07
C PHE A 59 2.91 8.28 -2.19
N LEU A 60 1.92 7.40 -1.99
CA LEU A 60 1.73 6.25 -2.86
C LEU A 60 1.01 6.56 -4.17
N GLU A 61 0.04 7.49 -4.19
CA GLU A 61 -0.72 7.77 -5.41
C GLU A 61 0.17 8.21 -6.58
N PRO A 62 1.10 9.16 -6.41
CA PRO A 62 2.00 9.49 -7.51
C PRO A 62 2.99 8.38 -7.84
N GLU A 63 3.47 7.65 -6.83
CA GLU A 63 4.46 6.58 -7.04
C GLU A 63 3.89 5.41 -7.83
N LEU A 64 2.61 5.08 -7.63
CA LEU A 64 1.94 3.94 -8.25
C LEU A 64 1.00 4.35 -9.40
N ALA A 65 1.07 5.60 -9.84
CA ALA A 65 0.15 6.16 -10.83
C ALA A 65 0.04 5.29 -12.09
N ASN A 66 -1.19 5.14 -12.60
CA ASN A 66 -1.53 4.42 -13.83
C ASN A 66 -1.33 2.89 -13.77
N SER A 67 -1.03 2.34 -12.60
CA SER A 67 -0.79 0.89 -12.46
C SER A 67 -1.83 0.17 -11.62
N CYS A 68 -2.62 0.89 -10.83
CA CYS A 68 -3.59 0.30 -9.92
C CYS A 68 -4.62 1.32 -9.46
N VAL A 69 -5.67 0.80 -8.83
CA VAL A 69 -6.66 1.60 -8.09
C VAL A 69 -6.53 1.23 -6.62
N ASN A 70 -6.38 2.21 -5.75
CA ASN A 70 -6.10 2.00 -4.33
C ASN A 70 -7.28 2.39 -3.46
N THR A 71 -7.56 1.56 -2.46
CA THR A 71 -8.53 1.83 -1.41
C THR A 71 -7.80 1.84 -0.08
N TYR A 72 -7.98 2.90 0.71
CA TYR A 72 -7.27 3.13 1.97
C TYR A 72 -8.25 3.07 3.13
N TYR A 73 -7.84 2.43 4.23
CA TYR A 73 -8.61 2.51 5.46
C TYR A 73 -7.72 2.33 6.69
N GLN A 74 -8.12 2.96 7.79
CA GLN A 74 -7.43 2.82 9.06
C GLN A 74 -7.85 1.51 9.73
N ILE A 75 -6.87 0.78 10.26
CA ILE A 75 -7.13 -0.45 11.02
C ILE A 75 -7.46 -0.09 12.45
N ASP A 76 -8.51 -0.70 12.99
CA ASP A 76 -8.85 -0.62 14.40
C ASP A 76 -8.03 -1.68 15.16
N PRO A 77 -7.01 -1.28 15.96
CA PRO A 77 -6.15 -2.25 16.63
C PRO A 77 -6.87 -3.06 17.70
N ASP A 78 -7.96 -2.52 18.25
CA ASP A 78 -8.71 -3.19 19.29
C ASP A 78 -9.54 -4.38 18.77
N LYS A 79 -9.82 -4.38 17.47
CA LYS A 79 -10.62 -5.43 16.82
C LYS A 79 -9.81 -6.28 15.86
N ALA A 80 -8.54 -5.97 15.65
CA ALA A 80 -7.67 -6.74 14.78
C ALA A 80 -7.31 -8.08 15.44
N ILE A 81 -7.14 -9.12 14.62
CA ILE A 81 -6.72 -10.45 15.02
C ILE A 81 -5.46 -10.83 14.26
N GLY A 82 -4.48 -11.30 14.98
CA GLY A 82 -3.26 -11.71 14.30
C GLY A 82 -1.99 -11.57 15.09
#